data_944466450b1a60b2286255763bb39c21
#
_entry.id   944466450b1a60b2286255763bb39c21
#
_cell.length_a   1.000
_cell.length_b   1.000
_cell.length_c   1.000
_cell.angle_alpha   90.00
_cell.angle_beta   90.00
_cell.angle_gamma   90.00
#
_symmetry.space_group_name_H-M   'P 1'
#
loop_
_entity.id
_entity.type
_entity.pdbx_description
1 polymer ?
#
loop_
_entity_poly.entity_id
_entity_poly.type
_entity_poly.pdbx_seq_one_letter_code
_entity_poly.pdbx_strand_id
1 'polypeptide(L)'
;CIDNLPIELLPAFSSEALPILQGKFQLIGLSIDVRNHSEKLHQLPELLHKEFHHTPDVECQLIFIEADIETIIRRFGESRRPHPLSRENPTLESSIHQEIEQLAPIASSADFRLDSSQTNIYQLRKQIQWITEQKHNLLFLKLQSFGFKHGAPKDADFIFDARCLPNPHWEPELRHMTGQDTKVAHFLEQTEETGQMIEDISLYLQRWIPHFLSTDRAYLTIAIGCTGGRHRSVYMIEKVMEELQKLQDNADEDSENSWILHCALNIHHRQLKEVTPQ
;
A
#
# COMPACT_ATOMS: atom_id res chain seq x y z
N CYS A 1 14.82 10.13 -14.16
CA CYS A 1 13.46 9.66 -14.41
C CYS A 1 13.06 9.98 -15.85
N ILE A 2 12.42 9.02 -16.53
CA ILE A 2 11.86 9.18 -17.89
C ILE A 2 10.35 9.09 -17.77
N ASP A 3 9.64 10.15 -18.19
CA ASP A 3 8.18 10.21 -18.10
C ASP A 3 7.55 9.62 -19.36
N ASN A 4 6.57 8.76 -19.16
CA ASN A 4 5.74 8.12 -20.19
C ASN A 4 6.55 7.50 -21.34
N LEU A 5 7.49 6.60 -20.98
CA LEU A 5 8.24 5.85 -21.98
C LEU A 5 7.27 4.96 -22.80
N PRO A 6 7.25 5.06 -24.13
CA PRO A 6 6.50 4.13 -24.96
C PRO A 6 6.97 2.70 -24.72
N ILE A 7 6.02 1.78 -24.49
CA ILE A 7 6.32 0.38 -24.14
C ILE A 7 7.16 -0.31 -25.22
N GLU A 8 6.98 0.07 -26.47
CA GLU A 8 7.72 -0.42 -27.63
C GLU A 8 9.21 -0.08 -27.56
N LEU A 9 9.59 0.96 -26.80
CA LEU A 9 10.99 1.38 -26.64
C LEU A 9 11.69 0.69 -25.46
N LEU A 10 10.99 -0.11 -24.66
CA LEU A 10 11.61 -0.85 -23.54
C LEU A 10 12.79 -1.75 -23.99
N PRO A 11 12.71 -2.53 -25.10
CA PRO A 11 13.85 -3.32 -25.56
C PRO A 11 15.05 -2.45 -25.96
N ALA A 12 14.82 -1.33 -26.66
CA ALA A 12 15.89 -0.41 -27.02
C ALA A 12 16.48 0.30 -25.79
N PHE A 13 15.64 0.63 -24.81
CA PHE A 13 16.10 1.18 -23.55
C PHE A 13 16.99 0.19 -22.80
N SER A 14 16.58 -1.09 -22.69
CA SER A 14 17.36 -2.13 -22.03
C SER A 14 18.70 -2.38 -22.73
N SER A 15 18.71 -2.48 -24.05
CA SER A 15 19.92 -2.85 -24.82
C SER A 15 20.89 -1.71 -25.08
N GLU A 16 20.40 -0.47 -25.26
CA GLU A 16 21.20 0.66 -25.68
C GLU A 16 21.38 1.75 -24.63
N ALA A 17 20.30 2.14 -23.95
CA ALA A 17 20.34 3.24 -22.98
C ALA A 17 20.84 2.80 -21.61
N LEU A 18 20.35 1.68 -21.11
CA LEU A 18 20.66 1.18 -19.78
C LEU A 18 22.17 0.97 -19.54
N PRO A 19 22.95 0.35 -20.45
CA PRO A 19 24.39 0.19 -20.27
C PRO A 19 25.14 1.53 -20.16
N ILE A 20 24.64 2.59 -20.82
CA ILE A 20 25.23 3.93 -20.75
C ILE A 20 24.93 4.59 -19.41
N LEU A 21 23.77 4.28 -18.80
CA LEU A 21 23.28 4.86 -17.56
C LEU A 21 23.79 4.10 -16.32
N GLN A 22 24.08 2.79 -16.46
CA GLN A 22 24.73 2.01 -15.43
C GLN A 22 26.06 2.64 -15.03
N GLY A 23 26.34 2.68 -13.73
CA GLY A 23 27.53 3.34 -13.17
C GLY A 23 27.44 4.87 -13.07
N LYS A 24 26.47 5.52 -13.73
CA LYS A 24 26.21 6.95 -13.58
C LYS A 24 25.08 7.24 -12.59
N PHE A 25 24.10 6.35 -12.52
CA PHE A 25 22.91 6.49 -11.68
C PHE A 25 22.68 5.21 -10.90
N GLN A 26 22.40 5.35 -9.60
CA GLN A 26 22.02 4.23 -8.73
C GLN A 26 20.56 3.82 -8.94
N LEU A 27 19.72 4.77 -9.39
CA LEU A 27 18.28 4.56 -9.59
C LEU A 27 17.85 5.22 -10.91
N ILE A 28 17.10 4.47 -11.71
CA ILE A 28 16.48 4.94 -12.95
C ILE A 28 14.98 4.69 -12.83
N GLY A 29 14.18 5.75 -12.79
CA GLY A 29 12.71 5.64 -12.80
C GLY A 29 12.17 5.79 -14.21
N LEU A 30 11.29 4.86 -14.61
CA LEU A 30 10.52 4.93 -15.87
C LEU A 30 9.05 5.04 -15.50
N SER A 31 8.31 6.02 -16.01
CA SER A 31 6.86 6.05 -15.86
C SER A 31 6.18 5.58 -17.15
N ILE A 32 5.16 4.77 -16.99
CA ILE A 32 4.33 4.23 -18.07
C ILE A 32 2.88 4.38 -17.63
N ASP A 33 2.03 4.90 -18.49
CA ASP A 33 0.61 5.08 -18.21
C ASP A 33 -0.25 4.85 -19.46
N VAL A 34 -1.55 5.03 -19.33
CA VAL A 34 -2.53 4.81 -20.40
C VAL A 34 -2.34 5.71 -21.64
N ARG A 35 -1.54 6.79 -21.55
CA ARG A 35 -1.15 7.61 -22.70
C ARG A 35 -0.35 6.82 -23.75
N ASN A 36 0.17 5.68 -23.37
CA ASN A 36 0.88 4.79 -24.27
C ASN A 36 0.03 4.26 -25.43
N HIS A 37 -1.32 4.26 -25.31
CA HIS A 37 -2.26 3.78 -26.33
C HIS A 37 -1.86 2.45 -27.01
N SER A 38 -1.03 1.66 -26.36
CA SER A 38 -0.53 0.41 -26.91
C SER A 38 -1.43 -0.74 -26.55
N GLU A 39 -1.85 -1.50 -27.55
CA GLU A 39 -2.53 -2.77 -27.34
C GLU A 39 -1.67 -3.77 -26.52
N LYS A 40 -0.36 -3.50 -26.40
CA LYS A 40 0.59 -4.31 -25.66
C LYS A 40 0.76 -3.88 -24.21
N LEU A 41 0.04 -2.86 -23.74
CA LEU A 41 0.20 -2.35 -22.38
C LEU A 41 -0.02 -3.45 -21.32
N HIS A 42 -0.96 -4.36 -21.57
CA HIS A 42 -1.21 -5.53 -20.71
C HIS A 42 -0.01 -6.51 -20.64
N GLN A 43 0.92 -6.46 -21.62
CA GLN A 43 2.12 -7.32 -21.66
C GLN A 43 3.31 -6.70 -20.91
N LEU A 44 3.14 -5.52 -20.30
CA LEU A 44 4.22 -4.81 -19.61
C LEU A 44 4.94 -5.69 -18.59
N PRO A 45 4.27 -6.46 -17.69
CA PRO A 45 4.96 -7.32 -16.73
C PRO A 45 5.87 -8.36 -17.39
N GLU A 46 5.38 -9.00 -18.45
CA GLU A 46 6.16 -9.99 -19.21
C GLU A 46 7.36 -9.36 -19.92
N LEU A 47 7.18 -8.16 -20.47
CA LEU A 47 8.25 -7.41 -21.12
C LEU A 47 9.33 -6.99 -20.11
N LEU A 48 8.93 -6.49 -18.93
CA LEU A 48 9.87 -6.13 -17.86
C LEU A 48 10.68 -7.35 -17.43
N HIS A 49 10.03 -8.46 -17.20
CA HIS A 49 10.72 -9.70 -16.86
C HIS A 49 11.70 -10.14 -17.96
N LYS A 50 11.26 -10.15 -19.21
CA LYS A 50 12.10 -10.55 -20.35
C LYS A 50 13.34 -9.65 -20.53
N GLU A 51 13.14 -8.34 -20.44
CA GLU A 51 14.19 -7.36 -20.76
C GLU A 51 15.16 -7.12 -19.60
N PHE A 52 14.75 -7.30 -18.33
CA PHE A 52 15.55 -6.93 -17.17
C PHE A 52 15.96 -8.08 -16.25
N HIS A 53 15.19 -9.19 -16.21
CA HIS A 53 15.46 -10.30 -15.29
C HIS A 53 16.86 -10.94 -15.46
N HIS A 54 17.41 -10.92 -16.66
CA HIS A 54 18.74 -11.49 -16.97
C HIS A 54 19.83 -10.42 -17.16
N THR A 55 19.54 -9.16 -16.89
CA THR A 55 20.52 -8.09 -17.00
C THR A 55 21.39 -8.05 -15.74
N PRO A 56 22.71 -8.29 -15.84
CA PRO A 56 23.58 -8.29 -14.66
C PRO A 56 23.54 -6.93 -13.92
N ASP A 57 23.54 -6.99 -12.61
CA ASP A 57 23.57 -5.83 -11.71
C ASP A 57 22.40 -4.85 -11.90
N VAL A 58 21.27 -5.31 -12.49
CA VAL A 58 20.04 -4.53 -12.64
C VAL A 58 18.91 -5.25 -11.96
N GLU A 59 18.27 -4.56 -11.05
CA GLU A 59 17.02 -4.96 -10.46
C GLU A 59 15.91 -4.07 -10.96
N CYS A 60 14.82 -4.70 -11.41
CA CYS A 60 13.63 -4.03 -11.91
C CYS A 60 12.49 -4.23 -10.92
N GLN A 61 11.89 -3.14 -10.46
CA GLN A 61 10.72 -3.14 -9.59
C GLN A 61 9.57 -2.40 -10.25
N LEU A 62 8.39 -2.99 -10.22
CA LEU A 62 7.16 -2.41 -10.75
C LEU A 62 6.33 -1.82 -9.62
N ILE A 63 6.25 -0.49 -9.56
CA ILE A 63 5.46 0.25 -8.57
C ILE A 63 4.17 0.73 -9.24
N PHE A 64 3.02 0.24 -8.79
CA PHE A 64 1.71 0.69 -9.26
C PHE A 64 1.13 1.73 -8.30
N ILE A 65 0.87 2.95 -8.83
CA ILE A 65 0.30 4.05 -8.05
C ILE A 65 -1.16 4.21 -8.44
N GLU A 66 -2.05 4.11 -7.46
CA GLU A 66 -3.49 4.22 -7.66
C GLU A 66 -4.14 5.24 -6.72
N ALA A 67 -5.39 5.58 -7.00
CA ALA A 67 -6.25 6.34 -6.10
C ALA A 67 -7.72 5.91 -6.30
N ASP A 68 -8.59 6.26 -5.34
CA ASP A 68 -10.03 6.10 -5.51
C ASP A 68 -10.56 7.04 -6.62
N ILE A 69 -11.67 6.64 -7.22
CA ILE A 69 -12.28 7.36 -8.37
C ILE A 69 -12.61 8.80 -8.00
N GLU A 70 -13.12 9.04 -6.78
CA GLU A 70 -13.50 10.38 -6.32
C GLU A 70 -12.26 11.29 -6.24
N THR A 71 -11.16 10.77 -5.73
CA THR A 71 -9.88 11.49 -5.68
C THR A 71 -9.33 11.77 -7.07
N ILE A 72 -9.40 10.80 -8.00
CA ILE A 72 -8.96 10.99 -9.39
C ILE A 72 -9.81 12.08 -10.06
N ILE A 73 -11.15 12.02 -9.96
CA ILE A 73 -12.05 13.03 -10.51
C ILE A 73 -11.71 14.44 -9.98
N ARG A 74 -11.51 14.56 -8.65
CA ARG A 74 -11.13 15.82 -8.02
C ARG A 74 -9.81 16.35 -8.59
N ARG A 75 -8.76 15.51 -8.69
CA ARG A 75 -7.45 15.88 -9.22
C ARG A 75 -7.51 16.32 -10.69
N PHE A 76 -8.32 15.66 -11.51
CA PHE A 76 -8.57 16.10 -12.89
C PHE A 76 -9.28 17.46 -12.93
N GLY A 77 -10.27 17.69 -12.05
CA GLY A 77 -10.92 18.98 -11.91
C GLY A 77 -9.96 20.12 -11.54
N GLU A 78 -9.03 19.85 -10.62
CA GLU A 78 -8.01 20.82 -10.19
C GLU A 78 -6.97 21.11 -11.29
N SER A 79 -6.50 20.06 -12.00
CA SER A 79 -5.48 20.19 -13.04
C SER A 79 -5.99 20.79 -14.36
N ARG A 80 -7.30 20.77 -14.58
CA ARG A 80 -7.97 21.19 -15.83
C ARG A 80 -7.42 20.53 -17.10
N ARG A 81 -6.80 19.35 -16.96
CA ARG A 81 -6.30 18.57 -18.09
C ARG A 81 -7.36 17.54 -18.52
N PRO A 82 -7.57 17.33 -19.82
CA PRO A 82 -8.43 16.26 -20.27
C PRO A 82 -7.81 14.91 -19.94
N HIS A 83 -8.66 13.93 -19.63
CA HIS A 83 -8.20 12.55 -19.45
C HIS A 83 -7.68 11.99 -20.77
N PRO A 84 -6.59 11.20 -20.80
CA PRO A 84 -6.05 10.63 -22.05
C PRO A 84 -7.09 9.89 -22.88
N LEU A 85 -7.99 9.13 -22.24
CA LEU A 85 -9.06 8.38 -22.91
C LEU A 85 -10.36 9.19 -23.13
N SER A 86 -10.36 10.50 -22.90
CA SER A 86 -11.58 11.34 -23.03
C SER A 86 -12.10 11.44 -24.47
N ARG A 87 -11.31 11.10 -25.48
CA ARG A 87 -11.76 11.06 -26.88
C ARG A 87 -12.63 9.84 -27.17
N GLU A 88 -12.47 8.79 -26.43
CA GLU A 88 -13.16 7.49 -26.59
C GLU A 88 -14.37 7.37 -25.67
N ASN A 89 -14.46 8.22 -24.65
CA ASN A 89 -15.46 8.13 -23.61
C ASN A 89 -16.27 9.42 -23.43
N PRO A 90 -17.57 9.31 -23.19
CA PRO A 90 -18.46 10.48 -23.05
C PRO A 90 -18.27 11.24 -21.73
N THR A 91 -17.73 10.59 -20.70
CA THR A 91 -17.55 11.19 -19.36
C THR A 91 -16.15 10.91 -18.80
N LEU A 92 -15.72 11.77 -17.88
CA LEU A 92 -14.45 11.56 -17.15
C LEU A 92 -14.50 10.23 -16.36
N GLU A 93 -15.61 9.93 -15.72
CA GLU A 93 -15.79 8.71 -14.92
C GLU A 93 -15.66 7.45 -15.78
N SER A 94 -16.27 7.43 -16.99
CA SER A 94 -16.13 6.31 -17.92
C SER A 94 -14.69 6.15 -18.43
N SER A 95 -13.97 7.26 -18.63
CA SER A 95 -12.55 7.23 -18.99
C SER A 95 -11.69 6.61 -17.87
N ILE A 96 -11.97 6.97 -16.61
CA ILE A 96 -11.26 6.42 -15.44
C ILE A 96 -11.55 4.93 -15.28
N HIS A 97 -12.79 4.50 -15.45
CA HIS A 97 -13.13 3.07 -15.39
C HIS A 97 -12.42 2.26 -16.47
N GLN A 98 -12.38 2.77 -17.69
CA GLN A 98 -11.64 2.11 -18.77
C GLN A 98 -10.13 2.03 -18.48
N GLU A 99 -9.54 3.09 -17.93
CA GLU A 99 -8.14 3.08 -17.50
C GLU A 99 -7.87 2.01 -16.46
N ILE A 100 -8.72 1.93 -15.42
CA ILE A 100 -8.61 0.91 -14.37
C ILE A 100 -8.65 -0.50 -14.97
N GLU A 101 -9.57 -0.77 -15.91
CA GLU A 101 -9.66 -2.06 -16.58
C GLU A 101 -8.41 -2.38 -17.41
N GLN A 102 -7.91 -1.41 -18.17
CA GLN A 102 -6.71 -1.58 -18.99
C GLN A 102 -5.44 -1.82 -18.14
N LEU A 103 -5.35 -1.18 -17.00
CA LEU A 103 -4.20 -1.29 -16.10
C LEU A 103 -4.30 -2.41 -15.07
N ALA A 104 -5.45 -3.09 -14.95
CA ALA A 104 -5.66 -4.16 -13.97
C ALA A 104 -4.63 -5.30 -14.04
N PRO A 105 -4.20 -5.80 -15.23
CA PRO A 105 -3.14 -6.81 -15.30
C PRO A 105 -1.80 -6.32 -14.74
N ILE A 106 -1.45 -5.06 -14.98
CA ILE A 106 -0.23 -4.43 -14.47
C ILE A 106 -0.30 -4.28 -12.95
N ALA A 107 -1.45 -3.80 -12.43
CA ALA A 107 -1.70 -3.67 -11.00
C ALA A 107 -1.59 -5.02 -10.26
N SER A 108 -2.03 -6.11 -10.89
CA SER A 108 -1.97 -7.45 -10.32
C SER A 108 -0.56 -8.04 -10.27
N SER A 109 0.33 -7.56 -11.13
CA SER A 109 1.71 -8.02 -11.25
C SER A 109 2.71 -7.05 -10.62
N ALA A 110 2.25 -5.97 -10.00
CA ALA A 110 3.12 -4.97 -9.40
C ALA A 110 3.77 -5.51 -8.12
N ASP A 111 5.07 -5.26 -7.96
CA ASP A 111 5.82 -5.56 -6.74
C ASP A 111 5.33 -4.70 -5.58
N PHE A 112 4.95 -3.44 -5.88
CA PHE A 112 4.41 -2.50 -4.91
C PHE A 112 3.15 -1.83 -5.44
N ARG A 113 2.12 -1.74 -4.58
CA ARG A 113 0.91 -0.96 -4.86
C ARG A 113 0.80 0.17 -3.85
N LEU A 114 0.70 1.41 -4.34
CA LEU A 114 0.61 2.62 -3.53
C LEU A 114 -0.75 3.28 -3.77
N ASP A 115 -1.63 3.22 -2.77
CA ASP A 115 -2.87 4.01 -2.77
C ASP A 115 -2.55 5.45 -2.36
N SER A 116 -2.66 6.37 -3.32
CA SER A 116 -2.42 7.79 -3.12
C SER A 116 -3.68 8.58 -2.76
N SER A 117 -4.83 7.93 -2.52
CA SER A 117 -6.12 8.61 -2.27
C SER A 117 -6.08 9.57 -1.08
N GLN A 118 -5.42 9.15 -0.01
CA GLN A 118 -5.30 9.90 1.24
C GLN A 118 -3.89 10.45 1.49
N THR A 119 -2.96 10.30 0.53
CA THR A 119 -1.59 10.75 0.69
C THR A 119 -1.37 12.12 0.04
N ASN A 120 -0.55 12.95 0.67
CA ASN A 120 0.00 14.14 0.04
C ASN A 120 1.31 13.83 -0.70
N ILE A 121 1.81 14.80 -1.48
CA ILE A 121 3.04 14.64 -2.28
C ILE A 121 4.24 14.24 -1.42
N TYR A 122 4.36 14.77 -0.20
CA TYR A 122 5.49 14.47 0.69
C TYR A 122 5.44 13.03 1.21
N GLN A 123 4.24 12.55 1.53
CA GLN A 123 4.02 11.18 1.98
C GLN A 123 4.28 10.17 0.86
N LEU A 124 3.72 10.42 -0.33
CA LEU A 124 3.97 9.59 -1.51
C LEU A 124 5.47 9.55 -1.86
N ARG A 125 6.16 10.72 -1.80
CA ARG A 125 7.60 10.79 -2.02
C ARG A 125 8.37 9.94 -1.01
N LYS A 126 8.03 10.01 0.28
CA LYS A 126 8.65 9.17 1.31
C LYS A 126 8.42 7.69 1.06
N GLN A 127 7.23 7.29 0.66
CA GLN A 127 6.93 5.90 0.34
C GLN A 127 7.77 5.40 -0.85
N ILE A 128 7.85 6.18 -1.94
CA ILE A 128 8.68 5.83 -3.09
C ILE A 128 10.16 5.80 -2.71
N GLN A 129 10.64 6.81 -1.98
CA GLN A 129 12.02 6.86 -1.52
C GLN A 129 12.35 5.65 -0.66
N TRP A 130 11.47 5.28 0.25
CA TRP A 130 11.63 4.09 1.08
C TRP A 130 11.74 2.81 0.22
N ILE A 131 10.84 2.61 -0.77
CA ILE A 131 10.90 1.47 -1.69
C ILE A 131 12.24 1.41 -2.43
N THR A 132 12.74 2.55 -2.89
CA THR A 132 13.94 2.63 -3.74
C THR A 132 15.26 2.62 -2.97
N GLU A 133 15.26 2.92 -1.67
CA GLU A 133 16.45 2.92 -0.82
C GLU A 133 16.68 1.60 -0.09
N GLN A 134 15.67 0.72 -0.04
CA GLN A 134 15.78 -0.56 0.64
C GLN A 134 16.60 -1.58 -0.16
N LYS A 135 17.58 -2.18 0.51
CA LYS A 135 18.25 -3.38 0.03
C LYS A 135 17.24 -4.54 0.02
N HIS A 136 17.25 -5.31 -1.07
CA HIS A 136 16.43 -6.49 -1.31
C HIS A 136 16.24 -7.38 -0.09
N ASN A 137 15.00 -7.76 0.18
CA ASN A 137 14.44 -8.74 1.12
C ASN A 137 13.60 -8.17 2.27
N LEU A 138 13.04 -6.94 2.16
CA LEU A 138 12.10 -6.46 3.18
C LEU A 138 10.65 -6.54 2.68
N LEU A 139 9.81 -7.24 3.43
CA LEU A 139 8.36 -7.19 3.28
C LEU A 139 7.81 -5.90 3.91
N PHE A 140 7.18 -5.04 3.13
CA PHE A 140 6.46 -3.89 3.65
C PHE A 140 5.12 -4.34 4.24
N LEU A 141 5.02 -4.28 5.57
CA LEU A 141 3.84 -4.67 6.31
C LEU A 141 3.03 -3.44 6.72
N LYS A 142 1.94 -3.19 6.00
CA LYS A 142 1.03 -2.08 6.27
C LYS A 142 -0.13 -2.54 7.12
N LEU A 143 -0.26 -2.00 8.33
CA LEU A 143 -1.43 -2.18 9.18
C LEU A 143 -2.38 -0.99 9.00
N GLN A 144 -3.63 -1.28 8.60
CA GLN A 144 -4.56 -0.23 8.21
C GLN A 144 -5.89 -0.31 8.96
N SER A 145 -6.27 0.78 9.67
CA SER A 145 -7.62 0.88 10.20
C SER A 145 -8.59 1.47 9.18
N PHE A 146 -9.83 0.95 9.15
CA PHE A 146 -10.86 1.47 8.27
C PHE A 146 -12.27 1.37 8.86
N GLY A 147 -13.21 2.12 8.25
CA GLY A 147 -14.63 2.05 8.56
C GLY A 147 -15.41 1.36 7.46
N PHE A 148 -16.15 0.28 7.79
CA PHE A 148 -16.98 -0.43 6.82
C PHE A 148 -17.99 0.47 6.11
N LYS A 149 -18.48 1.53 6.76
CA LYS A 149 -19.38 2.51 6.12
C LYS A 149 -18.73 3.31 4.97
N HIS A 150 -17.39 3.28 4.89
CA HIS A 150 -16.62 3.95 3.83
C HIS A 150 -16.04 2.96 2.81
N GLY A 151 -16.44 1.69 2.89
CA GLY A 151 -15.93 0.61 2.06
C GLY A 151 -14.63 0.00 2.59
N ALA A 152 -14.46 -1.30 2.35
CA ALA A 152 -13.24 -2.01 2.66
C ALA A 152 -12.09 -1.54 1.73
N PRO A 153 -10.83 -1.53 2.22
CA PRO A 153 -9.68 -1.24 1.37
C PRO A 153 -9.54 -2.29 0.26
N LYS A 154 -9.35 -1.84 -0.98
CA LYS A 154 -9.20 -2.73 -2.13
C LYS A 154 -7.82 -3.39 -2.18
N ASP A 155 -6.84 -2.75 -1.55
CA ASP A 155 -5.44 -3.16 -1.45
C ASP A 155 -5.16 -4.05 -0.22
N ALA A 156 -6.19 -4.43 0.55
CA ALA A 156 -6.01 -5.28 1.72
C ALA A 156 -5.91 -6.76 1.34
N ASP A 157 -4.85 -7.40 1.81
CA ASP A 157 -4.65 -8.86 1.70
C ASP A 157 -5.43 -9.61 2.79
N PHE A 158 -5.51 -9.03 3.99
CA PHE A 158 -6.29 -9.55 5.11
C PHE A 158 -7.23 -8.49 5.66
N ILE A 159 -8.47 -8.89 5.96
CA ILE A 159 -9.47 -8.01 6.55
C ILE A 159 -10.04 -8.68 7.79
N PHE A 160 -9.89 -8.01 8.95
CA PHE A 160 -10.48 -8.44 10.22
C PHE A 160 -11.59 -7.48 10.63
N ASP A 161 -12.68 -8.04 11.19
CA ASP A 161 -13.86 -7.28 11.58
C ASP A 161 -13.95 -7.11 13.10
N ALA A 162 -13.67 -5.90 13.57
CA ALA A 162 -13.74 -5.54 15.01
C ALA A 162 -15.13 -5.02 15.44
N ARG A 163 -16.20 -5.22 14.65
CA ARG A 163 -17.55 -4.73 15.00
C ARG A 163 -18.21 -5.53 16.13
N CYS A 164 -17.74 -6.75 16.40
CA CYS A 164 -18.19 -7.56 17.53
C CYS A 164 -17.77 -7.01 18.90
N LEU A 165 -16.71 -6.18 18.96
CA LEU A 165 -16.20 -5.58 20.18
C LEU A 165 -17.13 -4.46 20.69
N PRO A 166 -17.09 -4.12 22.00
CA PRO A 166 -17.84 -3.01 22.58
C PRO A 166 -17.63 -1.72 21.81
N ASN A 167 -18.68 -0.91 21.70
CA ASN A 167 -18.66 0.27 20.85
C ASN A 167 -18.53 1.57 21.65
N PRO A 168 -17.34 2.21 21.70
CA PRO A 168 -17.14 3.46 22.45
C PRO A 168 -18.06 4.61 22.00
N HIS A 169 -18.63 4.54 20.79
CA HIS A 169 -19.55 5.55 20.29
C HIS A 169 -20.85 5.68 21.08
N TRP A 170 -21.25 4.63 21.83
CA TRP A 170 -22.44 4.66 22.68
C TRP A 170 -22.22 5.50 23.96
N GLU A 171 -20.95 5.66 24.38
CA GLU A 171 -20.58 6.50 25.50
C GLU A 171 -20.44 7.96 25.03
N PRO A 172 -21.28 8.89 25.53
CA PRO A 172 -21.28 10.31 25.07
C PRO A 172 -19.90 10.97 25.18
N GLU A 173 -19.14 10.64 26.23
CA GLU A 173 -17.81 11.21 26.48
C GLU A 173 -16.73 10.70 25.50
N LEU A 174 -16.89 9.47 24.96
CA LEU A 174 -15.92 8.86 24.08
C LEU A 174 -16.22 9.09 22.57
N ARG A 175 -17.43 9.54 22.27
CA ARG A 175 -17.93 9.63 20.89
C ARG A 175 -17.07 10.47 19.96
N HIS A 176 -16.48 11.56 20.45
CA HIS A 176 -15.65 12.49 19.68
C HIS A 176 -14.18 12.10 19.66
N MET A 177 -13.75 11.17 20.50
CA MET A 177 -12.38 10.66 20.62
C MET A 177 -12.04 9.67 19.51
N THR A 178 -10.84 9.12 19.56
CA THR A 178 -10.31 8.10 18.64
C THR A 178 -9.77 6.90 19.40
N GLY A 179 -9.40 5.84 18.70
CA GLY A 179 -8.77 4.68 19.32
C GLY A 179 -7.37 4.94 19.88
N GLN A 180 -6.77 6.09 19.59
CA GLN A 180 -5.47 6.55 20.14
C GLN A 180 -5.63 7.24 21.50
N ASP A 181 -6.87 7.63 21.88
CA ASP A 181 -7.12 8.31 23.14
C ASP A 181 -7.16 7.31 24.29
N THR A 182 -6.46 7.61 25.39
CA THR A 182 -6.34 6.74 26.58
C THR A 182 -7.69 6.32 27.14
N LYS A 183 -8.70 7.19 27.14
CA LYS A 183 -10.04 6.85 27.66
C LYS A 183 -10.73 5.79 26.81
N VAL A 184 -10.55 5.84 25.47
CA VAL A 184 -11.09 4.85 24.53
C VAL A 184 -10.34 3.53 24.70
N ALA A 185 -9.02 3.59 24.82
CA ALA A 185 -8.19 2.43 25.10
C ALA A 185 -8.65 1.72 26.38
N HIS A 186 -8.77 2.47 27.48
CA HIS A 186 -9.23 1.91 28.76
C HIS A 186 -10.62 1.28 28.67
N PHE A 187 -11.57 1.90 27.95
CA PHE A 187 -12.89 1.34 27.73
C PHE A 187 -12.84 -0.02 27.00
N LEU A 188 -12.01 -0.14 25.99
CA LEU A 188 -11.86 -1.37 25.20
C LEU A 188 -11.09 -2.46 25.96
N GLU A 189 -10.14 -2.08 26.80
CA GLU A 189 -9.34 -2.99 27.63
C GLU A 189 -10.15 -3.65 28.76
N GLN A 190 -11.32 -3.11 29.12
CA GLN A 190 -12.19 -3.71 30.13
C GLN A 190 -12.85 -5.03 29.67
N THR A 191 -12.81 -5.32 28.38
CA THR A 191 -13.41 -6.54 27.81
C THR A 191 -12.34 -7.54 27.44
N GLU A 192 -12.45 -8.75 27.93
CA GLU A 192 -11.54 -9.85 27.66
C GLU A 192 -11.47 -10.17 26.16
N GLU A 193 -12.60 -10.09 25.45
CA GLU A 193 -12.70 -10.35 24.02
C GLU A 193 -11.83 -9.40 23.20
N THR A 194 -11.60 -8.17 23.67
CA THR A 194 -10.70 -7.22 22.98
C THR A 194 -9.26 -7.72 23.01
N GLY A 195 -8.79 -8.15 24.19
CA GLY A 195 -7.45 -8.73 24.36
C GLY A 195 -7.27 -10.01 23.55
N GLN A 196 -8.24 -10.91 23.61
CA GLN A 196 -8.25 -12.18 22.87
C GLN A 196 -8.16 -11.92 21.36
N MET A 197 -8.92 -10.98 20.82
CA MET A 197 -8.88 -10.67 19.38
C MET A 197 -7.54 -10.08 18.94
N ILE A 198 -6.89 -9.26 19.79
CA ILE A 198 -5.54 -8.75 19.51
C ILE A 198 -4.54 -9.91 19.44
N GLU A 199 -4.60 -10.81 20.42
CA GLU A 199 -3.73 -11.99 20.48
C GLU A 199 -3.94 -12.90 19.27
N ASP A 200 -5.20 -13.24 18.95
CA ASP A 200 -5.55 -14.11 17.82
C ASP A 200 -5.03 -13.54 16.49
N ILE A 201 -5.24 -12.23 16.24
CA ILE A 201 -4.73 -11.56 15.04
C ILE A 201 -3.20 -11.58 15.03
N SER A 202 -2.55 -11.26 16.15
CA SER A 202 -1.09 -11.23 16.25
C SER A 202 -0.48 -12.61 16.00
N LEU A 203 -1.05 -13.66 16.59
CA LEU A 203 -0.63 -15.05 16.38
C LEU A 203 -0.89 -15.51 14.94
N TYR A 204 -2.01 -15.11 14.35
CA TYR A 204 -2.29 -15.36 12.94
C TYR A 204 -1.22 -14.74 12.04
N LEU A 205 -0.89 -13.47 12.25
CA LEU A 205 0.13 -12.77 11.47
C LEU A 205 1.52 -13.39 11.67
N GLN A 206 1.93 -13.70 12.90
CA GLN A 206 3.19 -14.37 13.19
C GLN A 206 3.33 -15.72 12.46
N ARG A 207 2.24 -16.47 12.35
CA ARG A 207 2.24 -17.76 11.66
C ARG A 207 2.34 -17.63 10.15
N TRP A 208 1.64 -16.64 9.55
CA TRP A 208 1.48 -16.60 8.09
C TRP A 208 2.40 -15.63 7.36
N ILE A 209 2.87 -14.55 8.00
CA ILE A 209 3.79 -13.60 7.35
C ILE A 209 5.07 -14.29 6.83
N PRO A 210 5.72 -15.24 7.55
CA PRO A 210 6.89 -15.92 7.04
C PRO A 210 6.67 -16.65 5.69
N HIS A 211 5.44 -17.18 5.48
CA HIS A 211 5.09 -17.82 4.22
C HIS A 211 4.98 -16.82 3.05
N PHE A 212 4.58 -15.57 3.32
CA PHE A 212 4.56 -14.53 2.30
C PHE A 212 5.97 -14.01 1.97
N LEU A 213 6.85 -13.93 2.94
CA LEU A 213 8.27 -13.63 2.71
C LEU A 213 8.93 -14.64 1.77
N SER A 214 8.56 -15.93 1.88
CA SER A 214 9.12 -17.00 1.01
C SER A 214 8.57 -16.95 -0.43
N THR A 215 7.57 -16.12 -0.73
CA THR A 215 6.95 -15.98 -2.06
C THR A 215 7.38 -14.71 -2.80
N ASP A 216 8.50 -14.10 -2.43
CA ASP A 216 9.03 -12.84 -2.99
C ASP A 216 8.01 -11.67 -2.98
N ARG A 217 7.05 -11.72 -2.07
CA ARG A 217 6.11 -10.61 -1.89
C ARG A 217 6.81 -9.44 -1.21
N ALA A 218 6.77 -8.30 -1.87
CA ALA A 218 7.35 -7.07 -1.34
C ALA A 218 6.37 -6.30 -0.43
N TYR A 219 5.05 -6.55 -0.52
CA TYR A 219 4.02 -5.78 0.18
C TYR A 219 2.90 -6.65 0.73
N LEU A 220 2.46 -6.38 1.97
CA LEU A 220 1.33 -7.04 2.61
C LEU A 220 0.51 -6.03 3.42
N THR A 221 -0.78 -5.91 3.10
CA THR A 221 -1.70 -5.00 3.80
C THR A 221 -2.67 -5.77 4.69
N ILE A 222 -2.61 -5.51 5.98
CA ILE A 222 -3.53 -6.02 6.99
C ILE A 222 -4.49 -4.90 7.38
N ALA A 223 -5.79 -5.10 7.15
CA ALA A 223 -6.81 -4.12 7.45
C ALA A 223 -7.71 -4.59 8.61
N ILE A 224 -7.94 -3.73 9.60
CA ILE A 224 -8.91 -3.97 10.68
C ILE A 224 -10.03 -2.94 10.55
N GLY A 225 -11.29 -3.42 10.47
CA GLY A 225 -12.45 -2.60 10.26
C GLY A 225 -13.37 -2.50 11.46
N CYS A 226 -13.92 -1.31 11.70
CA CYS A 226 -15.10 -1.14 12.56
C CYS A 226 -16.16 -0.32 11.80
N THR A 227 -17.29 0.03 12.41
CA THR A 227 -18.36 0.75 11.70
C THR A 227 -17.88 2.07 11.11
N GLY A 228 -17.24 2.91 11.90
CA GLY A 228 -16.82 4.27 11.52
C GLY A 228 -15.34 4.46 11.24
N GLY A 229 -14.48 3.50 11.58
CA GLY A 229 -13.03 3.60 11.35
C GLY A 229 -12.26 4.51 12.31
N ARG A 230 -12.85 4.89 13.47
CA ARG A 230 -12.26 5.89 14.37
C ARG A 230 -11.87 5.38 15.76
N HIS A 231 -12.57 4.38 16.32
CA HIS A 231 -12.36 3.90 17.67
C HIS A 231 -11.74 2.51 17.67
N ARG A 232 -12.58 1.44 17.60
CA ARG A 232 -12.15 0.04 17.72
C ARG A 232 -11.04 -0.34 16.73
N SER A 233 -11.24 -0.07 15.45
CA SER A 233 -10.25 -0.43 14.41
C SER A 233 -8.92 0.30 14.59
N VAL A 234 -8.95 1.57 15.02
CA VAL A 234 -7.73 2.33 15.31
C VAL A 234 -7.00 1.71 16.50
N TYR A 235 -7.70 1.51 17.62
CA TYR A 235 -7.13 0.88 18.80
C TYR A 235 -6.54 -0.50 18.52
N MET A 236 -7.27 -1.35 17.77
CA MET A 236 -6.81 -2.69 17.41
C MET A 236 -5.53 -2.65 16.57
N ILE A 237 -5.47 -1.75 15.58
CA ILE A 237 -4.27 -1.58 14.74
C ILE A 237 -3.05 -1.14 15.57
N GLU A 238 -3.24 -0.18 16.49
CA GLU A 238 -2.16 0.28 17.38
C GLU A 238 -1.65 -0.88 18.25
N LYS A 239 -2.54 -1.67 18.82
CA LYS A 239 -2.15 -2.79 19.69
C LYS A 239 -1.49 -3.95 18.95
N VAL A 240 -2.01 -4.32 17.77
CA VAL A 240 -1.35 -5.34 16.93
C VAL A 240 0.03 -4.85 16.47
N MET A 241 0.18 -3.55 16.16
CA MET A 241 1.49 -2.98 15.84
C MET A 241 2.45 -3.03 17.02
N GLU A 242 1.98 -2.67 18.23
CA GLU A 242 2.79 -2.77 19.46
C GLU A 242 3.32 -4.21 19.67
N GLU A 243 2.49 -5.23 19.43
CA GLU A 243 2.91 -6.63 19.55
C GLU A 243 3.95 -7.03 18.49
N LEU A 244 3.76 -6.60 17.24
CA LEU A 244 4.75 -6.85 16.17
C LEU A 244 6.06 -6.10 16.41
N GLN A 245 6.02 -4.85 16.91
CA GLN A 245 7.22 -4.10 17.28
C GLN A 245 7.98 -4.75 18.44
N LYS A 246 7.28 -5.20 19.49
CA LYS A 246 7.90 -5.97 20.58
C LYS A 246 8.57 -7.24 20.05
N LEU A 247 7.93 -7.92 19.11
CA LEU A 247 8.51 -9.09 18.48
C LEU A 247 9.78 -8.73 17.71
N GLN A 248 9.77 -7.61 16.97
CA GLN A 248 10.91 -7.12 16.20
C GLN A 248 12.07 -6.68 17.11
N ASP A 249 11.77 -5.97 18.21
CA ASP A 249 12.77 -5.51 19.18
C ASP A 249 13.48 -6.67 19.92
N ASN A 250 12.78 -7.82 20.06
CA ASN A 250 13.29 -9.01 20.74
C ASN A 250 13.81 -10.10 19.79
N ALA A 251 13.71 -9.90 18.47
CA ALA A 251 14.18 -10.85 17.47
C ALA A 251 15.69 -10.71 17.24
N ASP A 252 16.35 -11.84 17.02
CA ASP A 252 17.71 -11.93 16.50
C ASP A 252 17.72 -12.87 15.28
N GLU A 253 18.83 -12.89 14.53
CA GLU A 253 18.95 -13.67 13.28
C GLU A 253 18.79 -15.18 13.49
N ASP A 254 19.05 -15.68 14.70
CA ASP A 254 18.99 -17.10 15.07
C ASP A 254 17.63 -17.50 15.69
N SER A 255 16.74 -16.54 15.94
CA SER A 255 15.44 -16.80 16.55
C SER A 255 14.39 -17.32 15.57
N GLU A 256 13.38 -18.07 16.07
CA GLU A 256 12.21 -18.47 15.27
C GLU A 256 11.47 -17.26 14.67
N ASN A 257 11.66 -16.08 15.27
CA ASN A 257 11.03 -14.83 14.87
C ASN A 257 11.94 -13.94 14.01
N SER A 258 13.08 -14.44 13.54
CA SER A 258 14.02 -13.69 12.68
C SER A 258 13.36 -13.10 11.42
N TRP A 259 12.28 -13.70 10.95
CA TRP A 259 11.49 -13.19 9.81
C TRP A 259 11.02 -11.74 9.99
N ILE A 260 10.74 -11.28 11.24
CA ILE A 260 10.25 -9.93 11.49
C ILE A 260 11.33 -8.87 11.24
N LEU A 261 12.62 -9.24 11.29
CA LEU A 261 13.73 -8.37 10.94
C LEU A 261 13.74 -8.01 9.46
N HIS A 262 13.08 -8.84 8.64
CA HIS A 262 12.86 -8.63 7.21
C HIS A 262 11.53 -7.92 6.91
N CYS A 263 10.89 -7.31 7.92
CA CYS A 263 9.64 -6.57 7.78
C CYS A 263 9.82 -5.10 8.09
N ALA A 264 9.32 -4.24 7.22
CA ALA A 264 9.16 -2.82 7.51
C ALA A 264 7.71 -2.54 7.92
N LEU A 265 7.52 -2.19 9.20
CA LEU A 265 6.21 -1.99 9.82
C LEU A 265 5.71 -0.56 9.59
N ASN A 266 4.46 -0.42 9.13
CA ASN A 266 3.82 0.89 8.92
C ASN A 266 2.35 0.87 9.34
N ILE A 267 1.88 1.98 9.94
CA ILE A 267 0.47 2.20 10.30
C ILE A 267 -0.16 3.24 9.38
N HIS A 268 -1.42 2.99 8.99
CA HIS A 268 -2.25 3.95 8.31
C HIS A 268 -3.69 3.94 8.84
N HIS A 269 -4.19 5.11 9.25
CA HIS A 269 -5.58 5.27 9.72
C HIS A 269 -6.41 6.04 8.68
N ARG A 270 -7.20 5.34 7.86
CA ARG A 270 -7.96 5.95 6.75
C ARG A 270 -8.90 7.08 7.16
N GLN A 271 -9.48 7.03 8.36
CA GLN A 271 -10.47 7.98 8.83
C GLN A 271 -9.98 8.94 9.91
N LEU A 272 -8.71 8.90 10.27
CA LEU A 272 -8.09 9.94 11.09
C LEU A 272 -7.41 10.95 10.17
N LYS A 273 -7.64 12.24 10.45
CA LYS A 273 -6.84 13.30 9.81
C LYS A 273 -5.45 13.25 10.45
N GLU A 274 -4.41 13.14 9.63
CA GLU A 274 -3.07 13.32 10.13
C GLU A 274 -2.93 14.72 10.73
N VAL A 275 -2.50 14.77 11.98
CA VAL A 275 -2.09 16.03 12.60
C VAL A 275 -0.74 16.38 11.95
N THR A 276 -0.76 17.30 11.01
CA THR A 276 0.48 17.87 10.47
C THR A 276 1.19 18.56 11.63
N PRO A 277 2.42 18.16 12.00
CA PRO A 277 3.20 18.93 12.97
C PRO A 277 3.39 20.33 12.40
N GLN A 278 3.06 21.35 13.21
CA GLN A 278 3.33 22.75 12.90
C GLN A 278 4.82 23.03 12.92
#